data_bb0c1e1ba8fe265a79fa1756d94df100
#
_entry.id   bb0c1e1ba8fe265a79fa1756d94df100
#
_cell.length_a   1.000
_cell.length_b   1.000
_cell.length_c   1.000
_cell.angle_alpha   90.00
_cell.angle_beta   90.00
_cell.angle_gamma   90.00
#
_symmetry.space_group_name_H-M   'P 1'
#
loop_
_entity.id
_entity.type
_entity.pdbx_description
1 polymer ?
#
loop_
_entity_poly.entity_id
_entity_poly.type
_entity_poly.pdbx_seq_one_letter_code
_entity_poly.pdbx_strand_id
1 'polypeptide(L)'
;MIFEEKFSVAPMMEWTDRHCRYFHRLLSGSAVLYTEMISADALIFGPRHKLLAFNNEELPCVLQLGGNDPKKLSLAAKFGQSYGYSKINLNIGCPSNRVQNGSFGACLMKTPKIVSECVRAMQDVSQLPITIKCRIGVDEMDELKGLDNFIDQVSSEGVKLSLIHI
;
A
#
# COMPACT_ATOMS: atom_id res chain seq x y z
N MET A 1 -4.53 20.97 0.10
CA MET A 1 -3.52 21.13 -0.97
C MET A 1 -3.35 19.77 -1.63
N ILE A 2 -3.80 19.60 -2.88
CA ILE A 2 -3.59 18.37 -3.65
C ILE A 2 -2.15 18.46 -4.15
N PHE A 3 -1.23 17.73 -3.51
CA PHE A 3 0.12 17.59 -4.06
C PHE A 3 -0.01 16.78 -5.35
N GLU A 4 0.28 17.40 -6.50
CA GLU A 4 0.52 16.65 -7.72
C GLU A 4 1.73 15.74 -7.48
N GLU A 5 1.50 14.44 -7.40
CA GLU A 5 2.56 13.45 -7.23
C GLU A 5 3.33 13.30 -8.53
N LYS A 6 4.36 14.13 -8.72
CA LYS A 6 5.23 14.06 -9.90
C LYS A 6 6.32 13.00 -9.76
N PHE A 7 6.71 12.67 -8.54
CA PHE A 7 7.76 11.71 -8.25
C PHE A 7 7.54 11.03 -6.91
N SER A 8 7.73 9.72 -6.87
CA SER A 8 7.60 8.90 -5.67
C SER A 8 8.75 7.91 -5.57
N VAL A 9 9.20 7.64 -4.34
CA VAL A 9 10.12 6.55 -4.05
C VAL A 9 9.29 5.33 -3.67
N ALA A 10 9.34 4.30 -4.52
CA ALA A 10 8.53 3.09 -4.35
C ALA A 10 8.88 2.34 -3.05
N PRO A 11 7.90 1.64 -2.43
CA PRO A 11 8.15 0.80 -1.27
C PRO A 11 9.07 -0.38 -1.62
N MET A 12 10.14 -0.54 -0.85
CA MET A 12 11.14 -1.60 -1.05
C MET A 12 11.51 -2.22 0.30
N MET A 13 11.23 -3.53 0.46
CA MET A 13 11.58 -4.27 1.67
C MET A 13 13.09 -4.22 1.92
N GLU A 14 13.47 -4.03 3.18
CA GLU A 14 14.86 -3.90 3.66
C GLU A 14 15.62 -2.65 3.13
N TRP A 15 14.92 -1.76 2.40
CA TRP A 15 15.52 -0.55 1.84
C TRP A 15 14.80 0.73 2.28
N THR A 16 13.49 0.86 2.10
CA THR A 16 12.77 2.10 2.40
C THR A 16 12.37 2.21 3.87
N ASP A 17 13.30 1.93 4.76
CA ASP A 17 13.18 2.21 6.18
C ASP A 17 13.20 3.72 6.47
N ARG A 18 13.04 4.12 7.73
CA ARG A 18 13.03 5.54 8.12
C ARG A 18 14.32 6.28 7.78
N HIS A 19 15.49 5.59 7.78
CA HIS A 19 16.77 6.21 7.49
C HIS A 19 16.92 6.49 5.99
N CYS A 20 16.54 5.53 5.16
CA CYS A 20 16.49 5.67 3.70
C CYS A 20 15.48 6.76 3.30
N ARG A 21 14.28 6.79 3.90
CA ARG A 21 13.29 7.83 3.62
C ARG A 21 13.78 9.22 4.01
N TYR A 22 14.42 9.37 5.15
CA TYR A 22 15.04 10.63 5.55
C TYR A 22 16.12 11.06 4.56
N PHE A 23 17.00 10.15 4.14
CA PHE A 23 18.01 10.44 3.11
C PHE A 23 17.38 10.90 1.79
N HIS A 24 16.34 10.22 1.31
CA HIS A 24 15.62 10.66 0.10
C HIS A 24 14.97 12.04 0.28
N ARG A 25 14.50 12.38 1.46
CA ARG A 25 13.96 13.71 1.76
C ARG A 25 15.02 14.81 1.69
N LEU A 26 16.24 14.53 2.07
CA LEU A 26 17.35 15.48 1.89
C LEU A 26 17.66 15.73 0.40
N LEU A 27 17.43 14.72 -0.47
CA LEU A 27 17.63 14.86 -1.91
C LEU A 27 16.44 15.55 -2.61
N SER A 28 15.23 15.38 -2.09
CA SER A 28 14.01 15.93 -2.71
C SER A 28 12.99 16.33 -1.64
N GLY A 29 12.75 17.63 -1.52
CA GLY A 29 11.73 18.17 -0.62
C GLY A 29 10.29 17.82 -0.99
N SER A 30 10.01 17.39 -2.23
CA SER A 30 8.66 17.16 -2.75
C SER A 30 8.34 15.71 -3.11
N ALA A 31 9.34 14.80 -3.12
CA ALA A 31 9.09 13.39 -3.43
C ALA A 31 8.11 12.77 -2.41
N VAL A 32 7.18 11.95 -2.88
CA VAL A 32 6.34 11.13 -2.01
C VAL A 32 7.11 9.87 -1.62
N LEU A 33 7.27 9.67 -0.33
CA LEU A 33 8.02 8.54 0.23
C LEU A 33 7.06 7.46 0.71
N TYR A 34 7.45 6.20 0.51
CA TYR A 34 6.67 5.04 0.95
C TYR A 34 7.44 4.29 2.03
N THR A 35 6.71 3.75 3.01
CA THR A 35 7.28 2.78 3.95
C THR A 35 7.60 1.48 3.23
N GLU A 36 8.37 0.61 3.86
CA GLU A 36 8.34 -0.81 3.53
C GLU A 36 6.92 -1.35 3.70
N MET A 37 6.62 -2.51 3.09
CA MET A 37 5.34 -3.17 3.30
C MET A 37 5.23 -3.71 4.73
N ILE A 38 4.22 -3.29 5.48
CA ILE A 38 3.92 -3.76 6.82
C ILE A 38 2.62 -4.59 6.75
N SER A 39 2.67 -5.85 7.21
CA SER A 39 1.44 -6.65 7.23
C SER A 39 0.46 -6.15 8.30
N ALA A 40 -0.84 -6.26 8.03
CA ALA A 40 -1.88 -5.89 8.98
C ALA A 40 -1.73 -6.67 10.31
N ASP A 41 -1.38 -7.95 10.25
CA ASP A 41 -1.12 -8.76 11.43
C ASP A 41 0.06 -8.24 12.27
N ALA A 42 1.12 -7.78 11.63
CA ALA A 42 2.26 -7.19 12.35
C ALA A 42 1.87 -5.92 13.12
N LEU A 43 0.95 -5.12 12.58
CA LEU A 43 0.42 -3.93 13.27
C LEU A 43 -0.54 -4.26 14.40
N ILE A 44 -1.29 -5.35 14.29
CA ILE A 44 -2.25 -5.76 15.30
C ILE A 44 -1.57 -6.45 16.48
N PHE A 45 -0.67 -7.38 16.19
CA PHE A 45 -0.08 -8.29 17.18
C PHE A 45 1.38 -7.99 17.52
N GLY A 46 2.06 -7.17 16.71
CA GLY A 46 3.48 -6.86 16.86
C GLY A 46 3.75 -5.49 17.50
N PRO A 47 5.00 -5.05 17.47
CA PRO A 47 5.46 -3.80 18.07
C PRO A 47 5.05 -2.59 17.21
N ARG A 48 3.76 -2.26 17.18
CA ARG A 48 3.13 -1.24 16.34
C ARG A 48 3.87 0.10 16.35
N HIS A 49 4.23 0.61 17.54
CA HIS A 49 4.94 1.89 17.65
C HIS A 49 6.26 1.89 16.89
N LYS A 50 6.99 0.79 16.95
CA LYS A 50 8.25 0.66 16.20
C LYS A 50 8.01 0.58 14.69
N LEU A 51 6.98 -0.16 14.27
CA LEU A 51 6.66 -0.40 12.87
C LEU A 51 6.11 0.85 12.17
N LEU A 52 5.35 1.69 12.89
CA LEU A 52 4.74 2.90 12.34
C LEU A 52 5.55 4.18 12.63
N ALA A 53 6.70 4.07 13.30
CA ALA A 53 7.51 5.23 13.61
C ALA A 53 8.10 5.85 12.34
N PHE A 54 7.93 7.16 12.19
CA PHE A 54 8.59 7.99 11.18
C PHE A 54 8.78 9.41 11.74
N ASN A 55 9.62 10.22 11.10
CA ASN A 55 9.87 11.60 11.49
C ASN A 55 9.04 12.55 10.62
N ASN A 56 8.70 13.72 11.16
CA ASN A 56 7.91 14.72 10.42
C ASN A 56 8.60 15.17 9.13
N GLU A 57 9.93 15.16 9.11
CA GLU A 57 10.72 15.50 7.92
C GLU A 57 10.48 14.53 6.76
N GLU A 58 10.05 13.29 7.02
CA GLU A 58 9.77 12.32 5.98
C GLU A 58 8.48 12.60 5.19
N LEU A 59 7.62 13.52 5.68
CA LEU A 59 6.36 13.86 5.02
C LEU A 59 6.58 14.58 3.66
N PRO A 60 5.71 14.31 2.66
CA PRO A 60 4.60 13.36 2.68
C PRO A 60 5.08 11.91 2.61
N CYS A 61 4.60 11.10 3.56
CA CYS A 61 4.93 9.68 3.68
C CYS A 61 3.66 8.81 3.59
N VAL A 62 3.73 7.73 2.81
CA VAL A 62 2.63 6.79 2.57
C VAL A 62 2.92 5.48 3.29
N LEU A 63 1.96 5.01 4.08
CA LEU A 63 2.03 3.69 4.71
C LEU A 63 1.63 2.62 3.71
N GLN A 64 2.53 1.68 3.38
CA GLN A 64 2.15 0.51 2.61
C GLN A 64 1.78 -0.67 3.51
N LEU A 65 0.58 -1.19 3.31
CA LEU A 65 0.03 -2.34 4.02
C LEU A 65 0.03 -3.60 3.15
N GLY A 66 0.20 -4.75 3.80
CA GLY A 66 -0.02 -6.07 3.21
C GLY A 66 -1.07 -6.83 4.00
N GLY A 67 -1.93 -7.55 3.31
CA GLY A 67 -3.00 -8.36 3.91
C GLY A 67 -4.11 -8.67 2.92
N ASN A 68 -5.02 -9.54 3.32
CA ASN A 68 -6.19 -10.00 2.54
C ASN A 68 -7.48 -10.05 3.38
N ASP A 69 -7.42 -9.66 4.63
CA ASP A 69 -8.57 -9.62 5.53
C ASP A 69 -9.07 -8.18 5.67
N PRO A 70 -10.31 -7.87 5.22
CA PRO A 70 -10.86 -6.52 5.29
C PRO A 70 -10.91 -5.94 6.70
N LYS A 71 -11.22 -6.76 7.72
CA LYS A 71 -11.31 -6.30 9.12
C LYS A 71 -9.94 -5.93 9.67
N LYS A 72 -8.93 -6.74 9.39
CA LYS A 72 -7.55 -6.47 9.82
C LYS A 72 -6.98 -5.24 9.12
N LEU A 73 -7.21 -5.11 7.81
CA LEU A 73 -6.76 -3.95 7.03
C LEU A 73 -7.48 -2.66 7.46
N SER A 74 -8.77 -2.71 7.78
CA SER A 74 -9.48 -1.55 8.33
C SER A 74 -8.87 -1.08 9.65
N LEU A 75 -8.52 -2.01 10.54
CA LEU A 75 -7.85 -1.66 11.80
C LEU A 75 -6.45 -1.08 11.57
N ALA A 76 -5.69 -1.67 10.65
CA ALA A 76 -4.37 -1.16 10.25
C ALA A 76 -4.45 0.24 9.63
N ALA A 77 -5.50 0.52 8.85
CA ALA A 77 -5.76 1.84 8.28
C ALA A 77 -6.03 2.91 9.36
N LYS A 78 -6.83 2.58 10.39
CA LYS A 78 -7.02 3.46 11.55
C LYS A 78 -5.70 3.79 12.23
N PHE A 79 -4.82 2.81 12.40
CA PHE A 79 -3.50 3.06 12.97
C PHE A 79 -2.68 4.00 12.08
N GLY A 80 -2.64 3.76 10.76
CA GLY A 80 -1.94 4.64 9.83
C GLY A 80 -2.41 6.09 9.93
N GLN A 81 -3.73 6.32 9.97
CA GLN A 81 -4.29 7.64 10.16
C GLN A 81 -3.88 8.27 11.49
N SER A 82 -3.96 7.52 12.59
CA SER A 82 -3.62 8.03 13.93
C SER A 82 -2.15 8.41 14.09
N TYR A 83 -1.27 7.83 13.27
CA TYR A 83 0.17 8.15 13.25
C TYR A 83 0.52 9.33 12.33
N GLY A 84 -0.42 9.82 11.52
CA GLY A 84 -0.22 11.01 10.68
C GLY A 84 0.36 10.72 9.30
N TYR A 85 0.25 9.50 8.79
CA TYR A 85 0.60 9.21 7.41
C TYR A 85 -0.25 10.01 6.42
N SER A 86 0.30 10.32 5.26
CA SER A 86 -0.38 11.13 4.24
C SER A 86 -1.41 10.34 3.42
N LYS A 87 -1.17 9.04 3.22
CA LYS A 87 -2.01 8.09 2.47
C LYS A 87 -1.76 6.68 2.95
N ILE A 88 -2.63 5.77 2.55
CA ILE A 88 -2.44 4.34 2.72
C ILE A 88 -2.38 3.68 1.34
N ASN A 89 -1.45 2.76 1.19
CA ASN A 89 -1.27 1.97 -0.03
C ASN A 89 -1.41 0.49 0.29
N LEU A 90 -2.21 -0.24 -0.48
CA LEU A 90 -2.32 -1.70 -0.37
C LEU A 90 -1.40 -2.37 -1.38
N ASN A 91 -0.58 -3.30 -0.90
CA ASN A 91 0.32 -4.07 -1.75
C ASN A 91 -0.40 -5.24 -2.42
N ILE A 92 -0.47 -5.19 -3.75
CA ILE A 92 -1.05 -6.23 -4.64
C ILE A 92 0.01 -6.72 -5.63
N GLY A 93 1.30 -6.52 -5.33
CA GLY A 93 2.36 -6.80 -6.32
C GLY A 93 3.55 -7.60 -5.81
N CYS A 94 3.70 -7.81 -4.51
CA CYS A 94 4.84 -8.53 -3.95
C CYS A 94 4.75 -10.04 -4.26
N PRO A 95 5.76 -10.63 -4.95
CA PRO A 95 5.73 -12.03 -5.34
C PRO A 95 6.47 -12.96 -4.36
N SER A 96 6.96 -12.45 -3.23
CA SER A 96 7.78 -13.25 -2.32
C SER A 96 7.02 -14.44 -1.72
N ASN A 97 7.70 -15.57 -1.53
CA ASN A 97 7.11 -16.78 -0.95
C ASN A 97 6.46 -16.52 0.41
N ARG A 98 7.06 -15.66 1.25
CA ARG A 98 6.51 -15.29 2.55
C ARG A 98 5.14 -14.61 2.42
N VAL A 99 4.99 -13.76 1.42
CA VAL A 99 3.75 -13.03 1.12
C VAL A 99 2.72 -13.97 0.51
N GLN A 100 3.14 -14.84 -0.41
CA GLN A 100 2.25 -15.85 -1.02
C GLN A 100 1.72 -16.86 0.01
N ASN A 101 2.56 -17.31 0.95
CA ASN A 101 2.11 -18.17 2.05
C ASN A 101 1.06 -17.50 2.94
N GLY A 102 1.09 -16.17 3.04
CA GLY A 102 0.06 -15.36 3.69
C GLY A 102 -1.16 -15.05 2.80
N SER A 103 -1.20 -15.56 1.56
CA SER A 103 -2.27 -15.35 0.56
C SER A 103 -2.56 -13.87 0.29
N PHE A 104 -1.53 -13.01 0.26
CA PHE A 104 -1.66 -11.60 -0.09
C PHE A 104 -0.54 -11.16 -1.07
N GLY A 105 -0.44 -9.88 -1.43
CA GLY A 105 0.48 -9.40 -2.45
C GLY A 105 0.04 -9.77 -3.86
N ALA A 106 0.95 -10.26 -4.72
CA ALA A 106 0.69 -10.49 -6.15
C ALA A 106 -0.45 -11.48 -6.42
N CYS A 107 -0.62 -12.51 -5.58
CA CYS A 107 -1.70 -13.49 -5.75
C CYS A 107 -3.12 -12.87 -5.67
N LEU A 108 -3.27 -11.72 -5.01
CA LEU A 108 -4.56 -11.02 -4.94
C LEU A 108 -5.02 -10.44 -6.28
N MET A 109 -4.15 -10.29 -7.26
CA MET A 109 -4.56 -9.90 -8.62
C MET A 109 -5.53 -10.91 -9.24
N LYS A 110 -5.49 -12.17 -8.81
CA LYS A 110 -6.42 -13.23 -9.24
C LYS A 110 -7.80 -13.16 -8.56
N THR A 111 -7.93 -12.36 -7.50
CA THR A 111 -9.15 -12.24 -6.69
C THR A 111 -9.51 -10.76 -6.44
N PRO A 112 -9.79 -9.98 -7.49
CA PRO A 112 -10.02 -8.53 -7.39
C PRO A 112 -11.19 -8.17 -6.46
N LYS A 113 -12.18 -9.08 -6.30
CA LYS A 113 -13.27 -8.89 -5.35
C LYS A 113 -12.79 -8.75 -3.90
N ILE A 114 -11.83 -9.57 -3.47
CA ILE A 114 -11.24 -9.46 -2.12
C ILE A 114 -10.50 -8.12 -1.97
N VAL A 115 -9.81 -7.67 -3.02
CA VAL A 115 -9.13 -6.37 -3.02
C VAL A 115 -10.13 -5.24 -2.85
N SER A 116 -11.25 -5.26 -3.58
CA SER A 116 -12.34 -4.29 -3.47
C SER A 116 -12.93 -4.26 -2.05
N GLU A 117 -13.20 -5.43 -1.46
CA GLU A 117 -13.70 -5.52 -0.08
C GLU A 117 -12.70 -4.93 0.93
N CYS A 118 -11.40 -5.20 0.74
CA CYS A 118 -10.34 -4.63 1.58
C CYS A 118 -10.25 -3.10 1.45
N VAL A 119 -10.29 -2.59 0.22
CA VAL A 119 -10.25 -1.15 -0.05
C VAL A 119 -11.44 -0.45 0.61
N ARG A 120 -12.65 -0.95 0.38
CA ARG A 120 -13.87 -0.40 0.99
C ARG A 120 -13.76 -0.39 2.52
N ALA A 121 -13.36 -1.49 3.12
CA ALA A 121 -13.22 -1.58 4.58
C ALA A 121 -12.20 -0.59 5.16
N MET A 122 -11.14 -0.26 4.42
CA MET A 122 -10.18 0.77 4.82
C MET A 122 -10.77 2.19 4.65
N GLN A 123 -11.49 2.45 3.57
CA GLN A 123 -12.15 3.74 3.31
C GLN A 123 -13.23 4.07 4.34
N ASP A 124 -14.00 3.07 4.77
CA ASP A 124 -15.07 3.25 5.77
C ASP A 124 -14.57 3.78 7.12
N VAL A 125 -13.29 3.59 7.41
CA VAL A 125 -12.71 3.89 8.74
C VAL A 125 -11.60 4.95 8.73
N SER A 126 -11.15 5.36 7.54
CA SER A 126 -10.03 6.30 7.39
C SER A 126 -10.40 7.42 6.42
N GLN A 127 -10.02 8.65 6.78
CA GLN A 127 -10.12 9.83 5.90
C GLN A 127 -8.94 9.92 4.92
N LEU A 128 -7.93 9.08 5.08
CA LEU A 128 -6.76 9.08 4.21
C LEU A 128 -7.11 8.47 2.85
N PRO A 129 -6.57 9.00 1.75
CA PRO A 129 -6.70 8.36 0.45
C PRO A 129 -6.15 6.94 0.47
N ILE A 130 -6.93 5.98 -0.03
CA ILE A 130 -6.51 4.59 -0.20
C ILE A 130 -6.06 4.41 -1.65
N THR A 131 -4.87 3.86 -1.83
CA THR A 131 -4.24 3.58 -3.12
C THR A 131 -3.81 2.13 -3.18
N ILE A 132 -3.53 1.62 -4.37
CA ILE A 132 -2.99 0.27 -4.55
C ILE A 132 -1.67 0.30 -5.31
N LYS A 133 -0.84 -0.72 -5.12
CA LYS A 133 0.32 -1.01 -5.98
C LYS A 133 0.23 -2.43 -6.46
N CYS A 134 0.05 -2.63 -7.76
CA CYS A 134 -0.11 -3.94 -8.40
C CYS A 134 0.98 -4.18 -9.46
N ARG A 135 0.85 -5.27 -10.19
CA ARG A 135 1.59 -5.61 -11.40
C ARG A 135 0.67 -5.50 -12.62
N ILE A 136 1.22 -5.64 -13.81
CA ILE A 136 0.43 -5.74 -15.05
C ILE A 136 -0.24 -7.09 -15.19
N GLY A 137 0.29 -8.14 -14.54
CA GLY A 137 -0.26 -9.50 -14.52
C GLY A 137 0.53 -10.41 -13.59
N VAL A 138 0.03 -11.60 -13.36
CA VAL A 138 0.68 -12.65 -12.55
C VAL A 138 0.45 -14.01 -13.20
N ASP A 139 1.48 -14.84 -13.22
CA ASP A 139 1.47 -16.20 -13.78
C ASP A 139 0.81 -16.24 -15.19
N GLU A 140 -0.17 -17.13 -15.40
CA GLU A 140 -0.92 -17.31 -16.66
C GLU A 140 -2.10 -16.33 -16.84
N MET A 141 -2.15 -15.25 -16.05
CA MET A 141 -3.20 -14.24 -16.19
C MET A 141 -3.04 -13.50 -17.54
N ASP A 142 -4.13 -13.35 -18.28
CA ASP A 142 -4.13 -12.55 -19.51
C ASP A 142 -3.71 -11.11 -19.19
N GLU A 143 -2.63 -10.64 -19.81
CA GLU A 143 -2.01 -9.35 -19.47
C GLU A 143 -2.93 -8.16 -19.72
N LEU A 144 -3.78 -8.22 -20.73
CA LEU A 144 -4.70 -7.13 -21.07
C LEU A 144 -6.05 -7.31 -20.34
N LYS A 145 -6.76 -8.39 -20.61
CA LYS A 145 -8.10 -8.62 -20.06
C LYS A 145 -8.10 -8.80 -18.54
N GLY A 146 -7.04 -9.45 -18.02
CA GLY A 146 -6.92 -9.67 -16.60
C GLY A 146 -6.63 -8.36 -15.86
N LEU A 147 -5.75 -7.50 -16.40
CA LEU A 147 -5.47 -6.19 -15.84
C LEU A 147 -6.69 -5.28 -15.92
N ASP A 148 -7.35 -5.20 -17.09
CA ASP A 148 -8.55 -4.37 -17.27
C ASP A 148 -9.64 -4.76 -16.27
N ASN A 149 -9.96 -6.05 -16.15
CA ASN A 149 -10.94 -6.53 -15.18
C ASN A 149 -10.54 -6.21 -13.73
N PHE A 150 -9.27 -6.34 -13.39
CA PHE A 150 -8.75 -5.98 -12.07
C PHE A 150 -8.92 -4.49 -11.79
N ILE A 151 -8.52 -3.64 -12.73
CA ILE A 151 -8.60 -2.18 -12.60
C ILE A 151 -10.07 -1.73 -12.53
N ASP A 152 -10.95 -2.24 -13.38
CA ASP A 152 -12.37 -1.91 -13.38
C ASP A 152 -13.02 -2.23 -12.04
N GLN A 153 -12.76 -3.41 -11.48
CA GLN A 153 -13.34 -3.79 -10.19
C GLN A 153 -12.81 -2.93 -9.04
N VAL A 154 -11.52 -2.65 -9.00
CA VAL A 154 -10.92 -1.88 -7.90
C VAL A 154 -11.22 -0.38 -8.03
N SER A 155 -11.28 0.17 -9.25
CA SER A 155 -11.61 1.58 -9.47
C SER A 155 -13.07 1.90 -9.13
N SER A 156 -13.99 0.93 -9.28
CA SER A 156 -15.39 1.09 -8.85
C SER A 156 -15.53 1.41 -7.36
N GLU A 157 -14.54 1.06 -6.54
CA GLU A 157 -14.49 1.41 -5.13
C GLU A 157 -13.87 2.82 -4.86
N GLY A 158 -13.65 3.61 -5.90
CA GLY A 158 -13.13 4.98 -5.76
C GLY A 158 -11.62 5.07 -5.54
N VAL A 159 -10.86 4.03 -5.84
CA VAL A 159 -9.39 4.09 -5.87
C VAL A 159 -8.96 4.97 -7.04
N LYS A 160 -8.36 6.12 -6.73
CA LYS A 160 -7.98 7.12 -7.74
C LYS A 160 -6.55 6.99 -8.26
N LEU A 161 -5.71 6.22 -7.59
CA LEU A 161 -4.31 6.03 -7.93
C LEU A 161 -3.94 4.56 -7.79
N SER A 162 -3.49 3.99 -8.89
CA SER A 162 -2.81 2.70 -8.91
C SER A 162 -1.38 2.89 -9.37
N LEU A 163 -0.43 2.36 -8.59
CA LEU A 163 0.98 2.28 -8.99
C LEU A 163 1.18 0.90 -9.62
N ILE A 164 1.65 0.87 -10.86
CA ILE A 164 1.91 -0.36 -11.59
C ILE A 164 3.42 -0.59 -11.66
N HIS A 165 3.84 -1.79 -11.30
CA HIS A 165 5.22 -2.26 -11.49
C HIS A 165 5.27 -3.16 -12.71
N ILE A 166 6.09 -2.79 -13.66
CA ILE A 166 6.35 -3.52 -14.90
C ILE A 166 7.51 -4.49 -14.69
#